data_34e657f187eb55aa9acd0b8c4949113c
#
_entry.id   34e657f187eb55aa9acd0b8c4949113c
#
_cell.length_a   1.000
_cell.length_b   1.000
_cell.length_c   1.000
_cell.angle_alpha   90.00
_cell.angle_beta   90.00
_cell.angle_gamma   90.00
#
_symmetry.space_group_name_H-M   'P 1'
#
loop_
_entity.id
_entity.type
_entity.pdbx_description
1 polymer ?
#
loop_
_entity_poly.entity_id
_entity_poly.type
_entity_poly.pdbx_seq_one_letter_code
_entity_poly.pdbx_strand_id
1 'polypeptide(L)'
;RPALWNQYDLLEERDKYGANDIRPGLTGWAQIHGRDELEIPVKAKLDGYYAQNISFWLDVKCVLGTVSSVLKSEGVVEGGTGAMEAAASKERPKILICTNHSYMLYQFRRELIQKLMETHEVVISMPYVGHEEDFQEMGCKCIETPIDRRGINPVTDLKLIKAYAKMLKEEKPDQVITFSIKPNIYAGFLCGLKKIPYCCNVQGLGTAFQKKGLASFVTLLYKAAFFRVKKVFFENIANAEEFRKRKIISRDKQVLLKGAGVNLKYYRYRPY
;
A
#
# COMPACT_ATOMS: atom_id res chain seq x y z
N ARG A 1 17.47 28.24 -16.39
CA ARG A 1 17.80 26.95 -17.02
C ARG A 1 16.87 26.72 -18.22
N PRO A 2 17.35 26.17 -19.36
CA PRO A 2 16.49 25.92 -20.50
C PRO A 2 15.42 24.88 -20.15
N ALA A 3 14.22 25.02 -20.74
CA ALA A 3 13.22 23.97 -20.72
C ALA A 3 13.67 22.78 -21.57
N LEU A 4 13.20 21.59 -21.26
CA LEU A 4 13.44 20.43 -22.11
C LEU A 4 12.61 20.56 -23.42
N TRP A 5 13.08 19.91 -24.48
CA TRP A 5 12.48 19.98 -25.82
C TRP A 5 10.99 19.58 -25.89
N ASN A 6 10.49 18.83 -24.90
CA ASN A 6 9.11 18.34 -24.82
C ASN A 6 8.24 19.09 -23.77
N GLN A 7 8.74 20.18 -23.16
CA GLN A 7 8.03 20.95 -22.12
C GLN A 7 7.35 22.19 -22.71
N TYR A 8 6.45 21.98 -23.67
CA TYR A 8 5.73 23.08 -24.36
C TYR A 8 4.82 23.87 -23.42
N ASP A 9 4.18 23.19 -22.48
CA ASP A 9 3.34 23.76 -21.42
C ASP A 9 4.10 24.69 -20.48
N LEU A 10 5.35 24.33 -20.12
CA LEU A 10 6.22 25.19 -19.33
C LEU A 10 6.67 26.41 -20.12
N LEU A 11 6.94 26.26 -21.41
CA LEU A 11 7.32 27.39 -22.27
C LEU A 11 6.17 28.40 -22.39
N GLU A 12 4.94 27.93 -22.65
CA GLU A 12 3.74 28.77 -22.73
C GLU A 12 3.46 29.50 -21.41
N GLU A 13 3.62 28.80 -20.27
CA GLU A 13 3.39 29.40 -18.96
C GLU A 13 4.48 30.43 -18.61
N ARG A 14 5.74 30.24 -19.03
CA ARG A 14 6.86 31.18 -18.85
C ARG A 14 6.70 32.45 -19.67
N ASP A 15 6.09 32.37 -20.87
CA ASP A 15 5.82 33.54 -21.70
C ASP A 15 4.94 34.55 -20.99
N LYS A 16 4.00 34.13 -20.16
CA LYS A 16 3.12 35.00 -19.36
C LYS A 16 3.91 35.90 -18.39
N TYR A 17 5.11 35.51 -18.03
CA TYR A 17 5.94 36.21 -17.05
C TYR A 17 7.25 36.76 -17.65
N GLY A 18 7.44 36.68 -18.97
CA GLY A 18 8.67 37.15 -19.65
C GLY A 18 9.92 36.33 -19.32
N ALA A 19 9.75 35.11 -18.80
CA ALA A 19 10.87 34.27 -18.39
C ALA A 19 11.65 33.65 -19.57
N ASN A 20 11.06 33.62 -20.77
CA ASN A 20 11.71 33.13 -22.00
C ASN A 20 12.52 34.24 -22.72
N ASP A 21 12.37 35.53 -22.34
CA ASP A 21 13.06 36.67 -22.98
C ASP A 21 14.51 36.76 -22.51
N ILE A 22 14.87 36.04 -21.46
CA ILE A 22 16.28 36.05 -20.93
C ILE A 22 17.03 34.79 -21.34
N ARG A 23 18.34 34.90 -21.47
CA ARG A 23 19.20 33.74 -21.77
C ARG A 23 19.19 32.76 -20.61
N PRO A 24 18.99 31.45 -20.88
CA PRO A 24 18.98 30.44 -19.83
C PRO A 24 20.36 30.28 -19.19
N GLY A 25 20.38 30.23 -17.85
CA GLY A 25 21.60 29.99 -17.06
C GLY A 25 21.77 28.51 -16.67
N LEU A 26 22.87 28.19 -15.98
CA LEU A 26 23.15 26.86 -15.42
C LEU A 26 22.26 26.54 -14.21
N THR A 27 21.87 27.58 -13.47
CA THR A 27 20.95 27.50 -12.34
C THR A 27 19.94 28.65 -12.41
N GLY A 28 19.01 28.74 -11.46
CA GLY A 28 18.03 29.81 -11.40
C GLY A 28 17.17 29.74 -10.14
N TRP A 29 16.28 30.72 -9.98
CA TRP A 29 15.48 30.89 -8.78
C TRP A 29 14.54 29.71 -8.52
N ALA A 30 13.91 29.16 -9.55
CA ALA A 30 13.06 27.96 -9.43
C ALA A 30 13.88 26.73 -8.99
N GLN A 31 15.16 26.58 -9.42
CA GLN A 31 16.00 25.44 -9.06
C GLN A 31 16.33 25.38 -7.57
N ILE A 32 16.44 26.51 -6.90
CA ILE A 32 16.75 26.55 -5.46
C ILE A 32 15.51 26.51 -4.56
N HIS A 33 14.30 26.55 -5.16
CA HIS A 33 13.02 26.53 -4.43
C HIS A 33 12.19 25.27 -4.68
N GLY A 34 12.79 24.16 -5.15
CA GLY A 34 12.13 22.87 -5.29
C GLY A 34 12.36 22.18 -6.64
N ARG A 35 13.12 22.80 -7.58
CA ARG A 35 13.56 22.17 -8.86
C ARG A 35 12.40 21.52 -9.63
N ASP A 36 12.47 20.20 -9.76
CA ASP A 36 11.56 19.40 -10.59
C ASP A 36 10.26 19.01 -9.84
N GLU A 37 10.20 19.23 -8.52
CA GLU A 37 9.00 18.97 -7.70
C GLU A 37 7.94 20.09 -7.77
N LEU A 38 8.31 21.25 -8.36
CA LEU A 38 7.37 22.37 -8.50
C LEU A 38 6.40 22.16 -9.66
N GLU A 39 5.13 22.48 -9.42
CA GLU A 39 4.12 22.58 -10.50
C GLU A 39 4.51 23.63 -11.52
N ILE A 40 4.12 23.41 -12.80
CA ILE A 40 4.48 24.27 -13.93
C ILE A 40 4.13 25.74 -13.71
N PRO A 41 2.94 26.12 -13.21
CA PRO A 41 2.62 27.53 -12.97
C PRO A 41 3.51 28.16 -11.87
N VAL A 42 3.84 27.40 -10.83
CA VAL A 42 4.70 27.89 -9.74
C VAL A 42 6.14 28.07 -10.24
N LYS A 43 6.64 27.11 -11.03
CA LYS A 43 7.97 27.15 -11.64
C LYS A 43 8.11 28.34 -12.61
N ALA A 44 7.11 28.54 -13.48
CA ALA A 44 7.07 29.67 -14.40
C ALA A 44 7.05 31.02 -13.68
N LYS A 45 6.27 31.13 -12.59
CA LYS A 45 6.21 32.34 -11.76
C LYS A 45 7.54 32.65 -11.07
N LEU A 46 8.25 31.63 -10.58
CA LEU A 46 9.57 31.80 -9.97
C LEU A 46 10.65 32.20 -11.01
N ASP A 47 10.58 31.60 -12.20
CA ASP A 47 11.46 31.99 -13.31
C ASP A 47 11.15 33.43 -13.79
N GLY A 48 9.86 33.81 -13.82
CA GLY A 48 9.44 35.17 -14.11
C GLY A 48 9.90 36.19 -13.05
N TYR A 49 9.81 35.81 -11.77
CA TYR A 49 10.35 36.66 -10.70
C TYR A 49 11.84 36.92 -10.89
N TYR A 50 12.63 35.89 -11.25
CA TYR A 50 14.03 36.04 -11.54
C TYR A 50 14.25 36.98 -12.75
N ALA A 51 13.48 36.78 -13.84
CA ALA A 51 13.60 37.61 -15.04
C ALA A 51 13.35 39.11 -14.78
N GLN A 52 12.40 39.42 -13.90
CA GLN A 52 12.03 40.79 -13.52
C GLN A 52 12.98 41.43 -12.48
N ASN A 53 13.77 40.65 -11.75
CA ASN A 53 14.60 41.10 -10.63
C ASN A 53 16.07 40.72 -10.79
N ILE A 54 16.57 40.58 -12.00
CA ILE A 54 17.96 40.20 -12.28
C ILE A 54 18.92 41.14 -11.56
N SER A 55 19.77 40.58 -10.69
CA SER A 55 20.83 41.33 -9.99
C SER A 55 21.96 40.40 -9.56
N PHE A 56 23.14 40.98 -9.42
CA PHE A 56 24.33 40.25 -8.96
C PHE A 56 24.08 39.47 -7.65
N TRP A 57 23.35 40.07 -6.70
CA TRP A 57 23.04 39.43 -5.42
C TRP A 57 22.02 38.28 -5.57
N LEU A 58 21.11 38.37 -6.52
CA LEU A 58 20.15 37.27 -6.82
C LEU A 58 20.87 36.08 -7.45
N ASP A 59 21.86 36.37 -8.33
CA ASP A 59 22.73 35.33 -8.91
C ASP A 59 23.56 34.62 -7.84
N VAL A 60 24.16 35.35 -6.92
CA VAL A 60 24.91 34.77 -5.79
C VAL A 60 24.02 33.89 -4.96
N LYS A 61 22.76 34.30 -4.68
CA LYS A 61 21.77 33.44 -3.97
C LYS A 61 21.44 32.18 -4.74
N CYS A 62 21.26 32.25 -6.06
CA CYS A 62 21.01 31.09 -6.91
C CYS A 62 22.20 30.11 -6.87
N VAL A 63 23.42 30.59 -6.94
CA VAL A 63 24.63 29.75 -6.87
C VAL A 63 24.74 29.07 -5.50
N LEU A 64 24.66 29.82 -4.41
CA LEU A 64 24.78 29.29 -3.06
C LEU A 64 23.65 28.33 -2.73
N GLY A 65 22.42 28.65 -3.15
CA GLY A 65 21.26 27.77 -2.99
C GLY A 65 21.42 26.46 -3.77
N THR A 66 22.01 26.53 -4.98
CA THR A 66 22.30 25.33 -5.78
C THR A 66 23.33 24.42 -5.11
N VAL A 67 24.38 24.97 -4.56
CA VAL A 67 25.40 24.20 -3.81
C VAL A 67 24.72 23.52 -2.60
N SER A 68 23.89 24.25 -1.86
CA SER A 68 23.15 23.70 -0.73
C SER A 68 22.21 22.56 -1.15
N SER A 69 21.44 22.72 -2.24
CA SER A 69 20.52 21.70 -2.75
C SER A 69 21.25 20.45 -3.24
N VAL A 70 22.42 20.61 -3.88
CA VAL A 70 23.25 19.47 -4.33
C VAL A 70 23.82 18.70 -3.14
N LEU A 71 24.29 19.39 -2.10
CA LEU A 71 24.83 18.74 -0.89
C LEU A 71 23.76 18.01 -0.08
N LYS A 72 22.52 18.49 -0.12
CA LYS A 72 21.38 17.84 0.57
C LYS A 72 20.70 16.75 -0.25
N SER A 73 21.07 16.57 -1.53
CA SER A 73 20.42 15.65 -2.49
C SER A 73 18.88 15.83 -2.58
N GLU A 74 18.39 17.06 -2.39
CA GLU A 74 16.98 17.39 -2.45
C GLU A 74 16.55 17.75 -3.89
N GLY A 75 15.38 17.24 -4.34
CA GLY A 75 14.70 17.72 -5.55
C GLY A 75 15.26 17.26 -6.90
N VAL A 76 15.95 16.11 -6.97
CA VAL A 76 16.38 15.51 -8.24
C VAL A 76 15.42 14.42 -8.68
N VAL A 77 14.51 14.76 -9.62
CA VAL A 77 13.69 13.80 -10.36
C VAL A 77 14.14 13.86 -11.81
N GLU A 78 14.74 12.78 -12.32
CA GLU A 78 15.17 12.72 -13.73
C GLU A 78 13.96 12.60 -14.66
N GLY A 79 13.82 13.59 -15.56
CA GLY A 79 13.01 13.46 -16.78
C GLY A 79 11.51 13.79 -16.70
N GLY A 80 11.01 14.40 -15.61
CA GLY A 80 9.58 14.66 -15.44
C GLY A 80 9.05 15.95 -16.09
N THR A 81 7.99 15.86 -16.86
CA THR A 81 7.13 16.97 -17.32
C THR A 81 6.05 17.25 -16.28
N GLY A 82 6.31 18.11 -15.27
CA GLY A 82 5.28 18.68 -14.40
C GLY A 82 4.33 17.72 -13.68
N ALA A 83 3.30 18.25 -13.07
CA ALA A 83 2.37 17.59 -12.14
C ALA A 83 1.70 16.28 -12.64
N MET A 84 1.66 15.99 -13.95
CA MET A 84 1.10 14.72 -14.44
C MET A 84 1.99 13.52 -14.13
N GLU A 85 3.34 13.67 -14.14
CA GLU A 85 4.25 12.58 -13.78
C GLU A 85 4.52 12.52 -12.27
N ALA A 86 4.44 13.64 -11.56
CA ALA A 86 4.49 13.64 -10.09
C ALA A 86 3.25 12.97 -9.47
N ALA A 87 2.10 13.02 -10.14
CA ALA A 87 0.92 12.22 -9.76
C ALA A 87 1.10 10.73 -10.13
N ALA A 88 1.90 10.42 -11.17
CA ALA A 88 2.24 9.05 -11.57
C ALA A 88 3.43 8.45 -10.79
N SER A 89 4.32 9.28 -10.22
CA SER A 89 5.49 8.87 -9.44
C SER A 89 5.27 8.83 -7.92
N LYS A 90 4.07 9.19 -7.45
CA LYS A 90 3.69 8.86 -6.09
C LYS A 90 3.52 7.36 -6.06
N GLU A 91 4.51 6.64 -5.54
CA GLU A 91 4.42 5.19 -5.35
C GLU A 91 3.06 4.89 -4.74
N ARG A 92 2.24 4.11 -5.48
CA ARG A 92 0.93 3.73 -4.98
C ARG A 92 1.12 3.06 -3.63
N PRO A 93 0.35 3.42 -2.59
CA PRO A 93 0.49 2.76 -1.32
C PRO A 93 0.35 1.25 -1.49
N LYS A 94 1.19 0.50 -0.81
CA LYS A 94 1.29 -0.96 -0.96
C LYS A 94 0.42 -1.69 0.04
N ILE A 95 -0.43 -2.58 -0.45
CA ILE A 95 -1.23 -3.50 0.38
C ILE A 95 -0.69 -4.91 0.25
N LEU A 96 -0.33 -5.54 1.38
CA LEU A 96 -0.01 -6.95 1.44
C LEU A 96 -1.24 -7.74 1.91
N ILE A 97 -1.67 -8.70 1.10
CA ILE A 97 -2.76 -9.64 1.43
C ILE A 97 -2.13 -10.98 1.80
N CYS A 98 -2.41 -11.49 3.01
CA CYS A 98 -1.95 -12.80 3.47
C CYS A 98 -3.13 -13.76 3.59
N THR A 99 -3.08 -14.88 2.88
CA THR A 99 -4.12 -15.93 2.91
C THR A 99 -3.49 -17.32 2.97
N ASN A 100 -4.28 -18.30 3.41
CA ASN A 100 -3.87 -19.71 3.41
C ASN A 100 -4.40 -20.51 2.22
N HIS A 101 -5.02 -19.84 1.22
CA HIS A 101 -5.63 -20.52 0.08
C HIS A 101 -5.88 -19.56 -1.10
N SER A 102 -5.10 -19.72 -2.18
CA SER A 102 -5.22 -18.87 -3.37
C SER A 102 -6.58 -19.02 -4.06
N TYR A 103 -7.04 -20.25 -4.28
CA TYR A 103 -8.35 -20.54 -4.91
C TYR A 103 -9.51 -19.84 -4.19
N MET A 104 -9.60 -19.94 -2.85
CA MET A 104 -10.66 -19.30 -2.07
C MET A 104 -10.57 -17.78 -2.11
N LEU A 105 -9.35 -17.23 -2.13
CA LEU A 105 -9.14 -15.81 -2.29
C LEU A 105 -9.66 -15.32 -3.65
N TYR A 106 -9.31 -16.02 -4.73
CA TYR A 106 -9.76 -15.67 -6.08
C TYR A 106 -11.28 -15.74 -6.18
N GLN A 107 -11.88 -16.84 -5.74
CA GLN A 107 -13.32 -17.07 -5.86
C GLN A 107 -14.17 -16.02 -5.12
N PHE A 108 -13.74 -15.57 -3.93
CA PHE A 108 -14.55 -14.72 -3.05
C PHE A 108 -14.03 -13.30 -2.88
N ARG A 109 -12.84 -12.96 -3.37
CA ARG A 109 -12.21 -11.65 -3.12
C ARG A 109 -11.60 -11.03 -4.37
N ARG A 110 -11.78 -11.61 -5.54
CA ARG A 110 -11.26 -11.09 -6.80
C ARG A 110 -11.69 -9.63 -7.03
N GLU A 111 -12.97 -9.34 -6.88
CA GLU A 111 -13.50 -7.99 -7.08
C GLU A 111 -12.99 -6.99 -6.04
N LEU A 112 -12.78 -7.43 -4.80
CA LEU A 112 -12.14 -6.61 -3.77
C LEU A 112 -10.69 -6.27 -4.18
N ILE A 113 -9.94 -7.27 -4.66
CA ILE A 113 -8.55 -7.08 -5.10
C ILE A 113 -8.51 -6.15 -6.29
N GLN A 114 -9.36 -6.34 -7.30
CA GLN A 114 -9.47 -5.42 -8.45
C GLN A 114 -9.73 -3.98 -8.01
N LYS A 115 -10.63 -3.79 -7.04
CA LYS A 115 -10.93 -2.46 -6.51
C LYS A 115 -9.77 -1.83 -5.74
N LEU A 116 -9.01 -2.62 -4.99
CA LEU A 116 -7.81 -2.15 -4.31
C LEU A 116 -6.71 -1.75 -5.30
N MET A 117 -6.56 -2.47 -6.39
CA MET A 117 -5.56 -2.19 -7.43
C MET A 117 -5.79 -0.88 -8.18
N GLU A 118 -7.00 -0.30 -8.13
CA GLU A 118 -7.24 1.03 -8.71
C GLU A 118 -6.38 2.12 -8.05
N THR A 119 -6.05 1.94 -6.77
CA THR A 119 -5.38 2.96 -5.95
C THR A 119 -4.12 2.46 -5.23
N HIS A 120 -3.88 1.16 -5.20
CA HIS A 120 -2.79 0.54 -4.44
C HIS A 120 -1.99 -0.45 -5.31
N GLU A 121 -0.72 -0.62 -4.97
CA GLU A 121 0.05 -1.81 -5.35
C GLU A 121 -0.39 -2.98 -4.48
N VAL A 122 -0.79 -4.09 -5.07
CA VAL A 122 -1.28 -5.26 -4.33
C VAL A 122 -0.27 -6.39 -4.41
N VAL A 123 0.22 -6.81 -3.25
CA VAL A 123 1.08 -7.98 -3.07
C VAL A 123 0.29 -9.07 -2.36
N ILE A 124 0.31 -10.30 -2.85
CA ILE A 124 -0.43 -11.43 -2.28
C ILE A 124 0.54 -12.53 -1.82
N SER A 125 0.50 -12.83 -0.53
CA SER A 125 1.20 -13.97 0.08
C SER A 125 0.23 -15.12 0.27
N MET A 126 0.49 -16.24 -0.41
CA MET A 126 -0.41 -17.39 -0.44
C MET A 126 0.33 -18.69 -0.81
N PRO A 127 -0.16 -19.87 -0.40
CA PRO A 127 0.28 -21.12 -1.03
C PRO A 127 -0.28 -21.18 -2.46
N TYR A 128 0.52 -21.67 -3.41
CA TYR A 128 0.11 -21.83 -4.79
C TYR A 128 -0.70 -23.13 -4.93
N VAL A 129 -2.02 -22.98 -4.90
CA VAL A 129 -2.99 -24.11 -5.03
C VAL A 129 -4.05 -23.82 -6.10
N GLY A 130 -3.73 -22.96 -7.05
CA GLY A 130 -4.54 -22.53 -8.19
C GLY A 130 -4.84 -21.02 -8.15
N HIS A 131 -5.06 -20.45 -9.34
CA HIS A 131 -5.35 -19.03 -9.58
C HIS A 131 -4.19 -18.05 -9.26
N GLU A 132 -2.98 -18.53 -9.02
CA GLU A 132 -1.79 -17.67 -8.88
C GLU A 132 -1.50 -16.89 -10.16
N GLU A 133 -1.61 -17.56 -11.32
CA GLU A 133 -1.40 -16.93 -12.64
C GLU A 133 -2.47 -15.87 -12.91
N ASP A 134 -3.73 -16.14 -12.60
CA ASP A 134 -4.82 -15.17 -12.74
C ASP A 134 -4.55 -13.88 -11.92
N PHE A 135 -3.99 -13.99 -10.72
CA PHE A 135 -3.62 -12.81 -9.93
C PHE A 135 -2.43 -12.06 -10.54
N GLN A 136 -1.47 -12.78 -11.11
CA GLN A 136 -0.33 -12.16 -11.80
C GLN A 136 -0.78 -11.45 -13.08
N GLU A 137 -1.66 -12.07 -13.87
CA GLU A 137 -2.27 -11.45 -15.05
C GLU A 137 -3.09 -10.20 -14.71
N MET A 138 -3.74 -10.19 -13.54
CA MET A 138 -4.40 -8.99 -13.02
C MET A 138 -3.41 -7.87 -12.65
N GLY A 139 -2.10 -8.15 -12.54
CA GLY A 139 -1.07 -7.21 -12.15
C GLY A 139 -0.69 -7.25 -10.66
N CYS A 140 -1.12 -8.27 -9.91
CA CYS A 140 -0.69 -8.47 -8.53
C CYS A 140 0.70 -9.10 -8.46
N LYS A 141 1.53 -8.66 -7.50
CA LYS A 141 2.74 -9.39 -7.14
C LYS A 141 2.37 -10.58 -6.26
N CYS A 142 2.66 -11.79 -6.67
CA CYS A 142 2.39 -13.01 -5.91
C CYS A 142 3.67 -13.54 -5.24
N ILE A 143 3.56 -13.94 -3.98
CA ILE A 143 4.65 -14.52 -3.18
C ILE A 143 4.18 -15.87 -2.65
N GLU A 144 4.84 -16.94 -3.11
CA GLU A 144 4.55 -18.27 -2.61
C GLU A 144 4.91 -18.38 -1.13
N THR A 145 3.93 -18.76 -0.32
CA THR A 145 4.10 -18.93 1.13
C THR A 145 3.43 -20.22 1.56
N PRO A 146 4.19 -21.32 1.66
CA PRO A 146 3.66 -22.61 2.08
C PRO A 146 3.05 -22.55 3.47
N ILE A 147 1.80 -22.97 3.62
CA ILE A 147 1.06 -22.98 4.88
C ILE A 147 0.41 -24.33 5.10
N ASP A 148 0.77 -25.00 6.20
CA ASP A 148 0.00 -26.15 6.66
C ASP A 148 -1.34 -25.68 7.24
N ARG A 149 -2.43 -25.91 6.51
CA ARG A 149 -3.76 -25.38 6.84
C ARG A 149 -4.39 -26.01 8.08
N ARG A 150 -4.09 -27.26 8.37
CA ARG A 150 -4.77 -28.06 9.42
C ARG A 150 -3.85 -28.50 10.55
N GLY A 151 -2.57 -28.52 10.32
CA GLY A 151 -1.57 -28.97 11.29
C GLY A 151 -1.27 -27.91 12.36
N ILE A 152 -1.03 -28.39 13.58
CA ILE A 152 -0.43 -27.60 14.66
C ILE A 152 0.96 -28.17 14.86
N ASN A 153 1.90 -27.67 14.07
CA ASN A 153 3.30 -28.08 14.16
C ASN A 153 4.15 -26.84 14.48
N PRO A 154 4.74 -26.75 15.69
CA PRO A 154 5.50 -25.58 16.09
C PRO A 154 6.68 -25.23 15.15
N VAL A 155 7.29 -26.24 14.53
CA VAL A 155 8.41 -26.02 13.61
C VAL A 155 7.95 -25.37 12.31
N THR A 156 6.87 -25.86 11.71
CA THR A 156 6.30 -25.26 10.48
C THR A 156 5.72 -23.90 10.76
N ASP A 157 5.11 -23.71 11.92
CA ASP A 157 4.54 -22.42 12.33
C ASP A 157 5.64 -21.38 12.59
N LEU A 158 6.77 -21.77 13.18
CA LEU A 158 7.92 -20.88 13.35
C LEU A 158 8.54 -20.49 11.99
N LYS A 159 8.63 -21.43 11.04
CA LYS A 159 9.07 -21.13 9.66
C LYS A 159 8.13 -20.11 8.99
N LEU A 160 6.82 -20.27 9.15
CA LEU A 160 5.83 -19.36 8.61
C LEU A 160 5.95 -17.95 9.24
N ILE A 161 6.13 -17.86 10.55
CA ILE A 161 6.37 -16.57 11.24
C ILE A 161 7.64 -15.89 10.70
N LYS A 162 8.73 -16.62 10.51
CA LYS A 162 9.96 -16.09 9.92
C LYS A 162 9.75 -15.62 8.49
N ALA A 163 8.98 -16.36 7.68
CA ALA A 163 8.64 -15.98 6.31
C ALA A 163 7.84 -14.67 6.27
N TYR A 164 6.83 -14.51 7.12
CA TYR A 164 6.10 -13.25 7.25
C TYR A 164 6.98 -12.10 7.75
N ALA A 165 7.85 -12.33 8.74
CA ALA A 165 8.75 -11.30 9.24
C ALA A 165 9.72 -10.80 8.17
N LYS A 166 10.26 -11.71 7.33
CA LYS A 166 11.09 -11.40 6.16
C LYS A 166 10.30 -10.61 5.14
N MET A 167 9.13 -11.10 4.74
CA MET A 167 8.26 -10.46 3.75
C MET A 167 7.86 -9.03 4.15
N LEU A 168 7.45 -8.80 5.41
CA LEU A 168 7.12 -7.47 5.92
C LEU A 168 8.32 -6.52 5.93
N LYS A 169 9.56 -7.04 6.01
CA LYS A 169 10.78 -6.25 5.93
C LYS A 169 11.13 -5.89 4.48
N GLU A 170 10.95 -6.83 3.55
CA GLU A 170 11.30 -6.69 2.14
C GLU A 170 10.25 -5.86 1.38
N GLU A 171 8.97 -6.18 1.55
CA GLU A 171 7.88 -5.53 0.83
C GLU A 171 7.50 -4.16 1.41
N LYS A 172 7.76 -3.92 2.70
CA LYS A 172 7.44 -2.67 3.41
C LYS A 172 6.02 -2.18 3.14
N PRO A 173 4.97 -3.01 3.35
CA PRO A 173 3.62 -2.62 3.02
C PRO A 173 3.11 -1.50 3.94
N ASP A 174 2.33 -0.57 3.37
CA ASP A 174 1.64 0.48 4.12
C ASP A 174 0.48 -0.08 4.93
N GLN A 175 -0.16 -1.14 4.42
CA GLN A 175 -1.28 -1.83 5.06
C GLN A 175 -1.21 -3.33 4.80
N VAL A 176 -1.77 -4.10 5.74
CA VAL A 176 -1.87 -5.57 5.62
C VAL A 176 -3.30 -6.02 5.83
N ILE A 177 -3.77 -6.92 4.97
CA ILE A 177 -5.06 -7.60 5.11
C ILE A 177 -4.81 -9.09 5.25
N THR A 178 -5.37 -9.71 6.28
CA THR A 178 -5.16 -11.14 6.52
C THR A 178 -6.48 -11.91 6.45
N PHE A 179 -6.42 -13.09 5.86
CA PHE A 179 -7.52 -14.05 5.77
C PHE A 179 -7.13 -15.37 6.38
N SER A 180 -8.06 -16.01 7.10
CA SER A 180 -7.87 -17.31 7.76
C SER A 180 -7.01 -17.26 9.03
N ILE A 181 -7.07 -18.35 9.82
CA ILE A 181 -6.58 -18.38 11.21
C ILE A 181 -5.08 -18.08 11.32
N LYS A 182 -4.23 -18.82 10.60
CA LYS A 182 -2.76 -18.68 10.73
C LYS A 182 -2.26 -17.32 10.25
N PRO A 183 -2.65 -16.79 9.07
CA PRO A 183 -2.32 -15.42 8.68
C PRO A 183 -2.83 -14.37 9.66
N ASN A 184 -4.08 -14.49 10.15
CA ASN A 184 -4.64 -13.58 11.14
C ASN A 184 -3.82 -13.53 12.43
N ILE A 185 -3.32 -14.68 12.90
CA ILE A 185 -2.54 -14.78 14.12
C ILE A 185 -1.09 -14.34 13.86
N TYR A 186 -0.38 -14.97 12.92
CA TYR A 186 1.06 -14.79 12.79
C TYR A 186 1.43 -13.49 12.08
N ALA A 187 0.84 -13.21 10.92
CA ALA A 187 1.08 -11.93 10.25
C ALA A 187 0.49 -10.78 11.05
N GLY A 188 -0.72 -10.92 11.62
CA GLY A 188 -1.35 -9.92 12.47
C GLY A 188 -0.50 -9.54 13.70
N PHE A 189 0.05 -10.53 14.39
CA PHE A 189 0.97 -10.30 15.52
C PHE A 189 2.21 -9.51 15.12
N LEU A 190 2.85 -9.89 14.01
CA LEU A 190 4.02 -9.20 13.48
C LEU A 190 3.71 -7.77 13.05
N CYS A 191 2.55 -7.55 12.41
CA CYS A 191 2.09 -6.20 12.04
C CYS A 191 1.91 -5.34 13.29
N GLY A 192 1.30 -5.90 14.34
CA GLY A 192 1.15 -5.20 15.62
C GLY A 192 2.48 -4.80 16.26
N LEU A 193 3.48 -5.69 16.24
CA LEU A 193 4.83 -5.41 16.74
C LEU A 193 5.54 -4.33 15.92
N LYS A 194 5.45 -4.41 14.58
CA LYS A 194 6.09 -3.49 13.64
C LYS A 194 5.32 -2.17 13.46
N LYS A 195 4.16 -2.01 14.13
CA LYS A 195 3.27 -0.85 13.99
C LYS A 195 2.72 -0.64 12.57
N ILE A 196 2.66 -1.69 11.76
CA ILE A 196 2.06 -1.65 10.43
C ILE A 196 0.54 -1.72 10.58
N PRO A 197 -0.25 -0.81 9.99
CA PRO A 197 -1.71 -0.89 10.00
C PRO A 197 -2.21 -2.20 9.38
N TYR A 198 -3.14 -2.89 10.04
CA TYR A 198 -3.68 -4.14 9.50
C TYR A 198 -5.13 -4.38 9.87
N CYS A 199 -5.81 -5.12 9.00
CA CYS A 199 -7.16 -5.62 9.18
C CYS A 199 -7.19 -7.13 8.99
N CYS A 200 -8.09 -7.81 9.70
CA CYS A 200 -8.22 -9.26 9.63
C CYS A 200 -9.64 -9.64 9.19
N ASN A 201 -9.76 -10.69 8.38
CA ASN A 201 -11.06 -11.30 8.05
C ASN A 201 -11.15 -12.68 8.74
N VAL A 202 -12.18 -12.86 9.55
CA VAL A 202 -12.50 -14.12 10.24
C VAL A 202 -13.66 -14.79 9.51
N GLN A 203 -13.33 -15.65 8.54
CA GLN A 203 -14.29 -16.40 7.74
C GLN A 203 -14.96 -17.51 8.56
N GLY A 204 -14.22 -18.10 9.50
CA GLY A 204 -14.70 -19.16 10.38
C GLY A 204 -13.77 -19.39 11.56
N LEU A 205 -14.28 -20.00 12.61
CA LEU A 205 -13.51 -20.30 13.82
C LEU A 205 -12.68 -21.59 13.68
N GLY A 206 -12.99 -22.41 12.66
CA GLY A 206 -12.35 -23.69 12.44
C GLY A 206 -12.57 -24.70 13.56
N THR A 207 -12.00 -25.91 13.40
CA THR A 207 -12.13 -27.00 14.36
C THR A 207 -11.43 -26.72 15.71
N ALA A 208 -10.54 -25.73 15.75
CA ALA A 208 -9.83 -25.34 16.96
C ALA A 208 -10.78 -24.89 18.09
N PHE A 209 -11.88 -24.25 17.77
CA PHE A 209 -12.86 -23.79 18.76
C PHE A 209 -13.82 -24.87 19.23
N GLN A 210 -13.82 -26.05 18.61
CA GLN A 210 -14.65 -27.19 19.02
C GLN A 210 -14.05 -27.97 20.22
N LYS A 211 -12.73 -27.87 20.43
CA LYS A 211 -12.01 -28.53 21.54
C LYS A 211 -11.68 -27.52 22.62
N LYS A 212 -12.23 -27.68 23.85
CA LYS A 212 -12.11 -26.67 24.94
C LYS A 212 -10.68 -26.18 25.21
N GLY A 213 -9.71 -27.07 25.38
CA GLY A 213 -8.32 -26.68 25.64
C GLY A 213 -7.68 -25.92 24.48
N LEU A 214 -7.88 -26.41 23.26
CA LEU A 214 -7.35 -25.79 22.06
C LEU A 214 -8.02 -24.42 21.79
N ALA A 215 -9.30 -24.30 22.04
CA ALA A 215 -10.04 -23.06 21.93
C ALA A 215 -9.47 -21.96 22.86
N SER A 216 -9.10 -22.32 24.09
CA SER A 216 -8.48 -21.37 25.02
C SER A 216 -7.10 -20.90 24.55
N PHE A 217 -6.28 -21.82 24.06
CA PHE A 217 -4.97 -21.50 23.50
C PHE A 217 -5.08 -20.60 22.27
N VAL A 218 -5.95 -20.93 21.30
CA VAL A 218 -6.16 -20.12 20.10
C VAL A 218 -6.76 -18.75 20.45
N THR A 219 -7.61 -18.68 21.48
CA THR A 219 -8.12 -17.40 22.02
C THR A 219 -6.99 -16.51 22.50
N LEU A 220 -6.00 -17.06 23.23
CA LEU A 220 -4.83 -16.31 23.69
C LEU A 220 -4.01 -15.78 22.50
N LEU A 221 -3.77 -16.62 21.50
CA LEU A 221 -3.06 -16.23 20.29
C LEU A 221 -3.77 -15.10 19.54
N TYR A 222 -5.10 -15.17 19.40
CA TYR A 222 -5.86 -14.08 18.80
C TYR A 222 -5.79 -12.77 19.60
N LYS A 223 -5.86 -12.85 20.95
CA LYS A 223 -5.68 -11.65 21.79
C LYS A 223 -4.32 -11.01 21.57
N ALA A 224 -3.27 -11.83 21.53
CA ALA A 224 -1.92 -11.36 21.25
C ALA A 224 -1.80 -10.79 19.82
N ALA A 225 -2.46 -11.41 18.83
CA ALA A 225 -2.41 -10.94 17.45
C ALA A 225 -3.21 -9.66 17.20
N PHE A 226 -4.29 -9.43 17.96
CA PHE A 226 -5.25 -8.34 17.71
C PHE A 226 -5.04 -7.10 18.57
N PHE A 227 -3.97 -7.02 19.36
CA PHE A 227 -3.76 -5.88 20.27
C PHE A 227 -3.69 -4.51 19.56
N ARG A 228 -3.26 -4.47 18.28
CA ARG A 228 -3.21 -3.26 17.45
C ARG A 228 -4.04 -3.34 16.16
N VAL A 229 -4.86 -4.37 16.01
CA VAL A 229 -5.70 -4.50 14.82
C VAL A 229 -6.61 -3.27 14.66
N LYS A 230 -6.74 -2.78 13.43
CA LYS A 230 -7.62 -1.64 13.11
C LYS A 230 -9.07 -2.07 13.08
N LYS A 231 -9.41 -3.09 12.28
CA LYS A 231 -10.74 -3.68 12.17
C LYS A 231 -10.65 -5.18 11.96
N VAL A 232 -11.65 -5.90 12.45
CA VAL A 232 -11.85 -7.33 12.19
C VAL A 232 -13.20 -7.55 11.55
N PHE A 233 -13.17 -8.11 10.35
CA PHE A 233 -14.35 -8.40 9.56
C PHE A 233 -14.82 -9.82 9.84
N PHE A 234 -16.11 -9.99 10.06
CA PHE A 234 -16.77 -11.28 10.29
C PHE A 234 -17.83 -11.52 9.22
N GLU A 235 -17.88 -12.72 8.66
CA GLU A 235 -18.85 -13.09 7.63
C GLU A 235 -20.20 -13.58 8.22
N ASN A 236 -20.23 -13.83 9.53
CA ASN A 236 -21.46 -14.21 10.24
C ASN A 236 -21.45 -13.70 11.69
N ILE A 237 -22.64 -13.54 12.24
CA ILE A 237 -22.85 -13.00 13.57
C ILE A 237 -22.33 -13.94 14.68
N ALA A 238 -22.43 -15.25 14.50
CA ALA A 238 -22.03 -16.22 15.51
C ALA A 238 -20.52 -16.14 15.80
N ASN A 239 -19.69 -15.98 14.77
CA ASN A 239 -18.24 -15.80 14.93
C ASN A 239 -17.91 -14.47 15.65
N ALA A 240 -18.61 -13.39 15.31
CA ALA A 240 -18.41 -12.09 15.96
C ALA A 240 -18.81 -12.17 17.46
N GLU A 241 -19.90 -12.85 17.77
CA GLU A 241 -20.34 -13.06 19.16
C GLU A 241 -19.39 -13.93 19.96
N GLU A 242 -18.85 -15.00 19.37
CA GLU A 242 -17.88 -15.86 20.05
C GLU A 242 -16.59 -15.08 20.39
N PHE A 243 -16.10 -14.23 19.48
CA PHE A 243 -14.98 -13.35 19.74
C PHE A 243 -15.28 -12.33 20.86
N ARG A 244 -16.50 -11.84 20.92
CA ARG A 244 -16.96 -10.93 21.98
C ARG A 244 -17.04 -11.64 23.33
N LYS A 245 -17.68 -12.82 23.39
CA LYS A 245 -17.77 -13.65 24.61
C LYS A 245 -16.41 -13.96 25.21
N ARG A 246 -15.44 -14.25 24.34
CA ARG A 246 -14.04 -14.53 24.74
C ARG A 246 -13.21 -13.28 25.00
N LYS A 247 -13.78 -12.09 24.85
CA LYS A 247 -13.07 -10.80 25.00
C LYS A 247 -11.78 -10.74 24.16
N ILE A 248 -11.84 -11.23 22.91
CA ILE A 248 -10.71 -11.21 21.96
C ILE A 248 -10.55 -9.80 21.39
N ILE A 249 -11.67 -9.14 21.08
CA ILE A 249 -11.68 -7.81 20.48
C ILE A 249 -12.90 -7.02 20.94
N SER A 250 -12.76 -5.71 21.05
CA SER A 250 -13.84 -4.79 21.39
C SER A 250 -14.84 -4.61 20.24
N ARG A 251 -16.08 -4.24 20.56
CA ARG A 251 -17.18 -4.12 19.60
C ARG A 251 -16.93 -3.07 18.53
N ASP A 252 -16.32 -1.97 18.88
CA ASP A 252 -16.00 -0.85 17.98
C ASP A 252 -15.05 -1.23 16.83
N LYS A 253 -14.23 -2.29 17.03
CA LYS A 253 -13.34 -2.84 16.00
C LYS A 253 -13.95 -3.96 15.17
N GLN A 254 -15.12 -4.48 15.54
CA GLN A 254 -15.82 -5.53 14.80
C GLN A 254 -16.64 -4.93 13.65
N VAL A 255 -16.55 -5.54 12.48
CA VAL A 255 -17.38 -5.23 11.30
C VAL A 255 -18.05 -6.50 10.84
N LEU A 256 -19.37 -6.52 10.83
CA LEU A 256 -20.14 -7.65 10.34
C LEU A 256 -20.43 -7.45 8.85
N LEU A 257 -19.99 -8.39 8.05
CA LEU A 257 -20.31 -8.48 6.63
C LEU A 257 -21.58 -9.32 6.43
N LYS A 258 -22.28 -9.07 5.33
CA LYS A 258 -23.43 -9.90 4.90
C LYS A 258 -22.99 -11.17 4.15
N GLY A 259 -21.99 -11.89 4.69
CA GLY A 259 -21.34 -13.04 4.04
C GLY A 259 -20.17 -12.63 3.14
N ALA A 260 -19.63 -13.60 2.38
CA ALA A 260 -18.53 -13.38 1.45
C ALA A 260 -18.96 -12.59 0.19
N GLY A 261 -20.23 -12.66 -0.15
CA GLY A 261 -20.77 -12.14 -1.40
C GLY A 261 -20.50 -13.07 -2.59
N VAL A 262 -21.30 -12.92 -3.63
CA VAL A 262 -21.08 -13.57 -4.93
C VAL A 262 -21.33 -12.57 -6.05
N ASN A 263 -20.56 -12.67 -7.11
CA ASN A 263 -20.76 -11.84 -8.29
C ASN A 263 -21.89 -12.41 -9.17
N LEU A 264 -23.05 -11.76 -9.15
CA LEU A 264 -24.22 -12.21 -9.88
C LEU A 264 -24.08 -12.15 -11.41
N LYS A 265 -23.06 -11.46 -11.94
CA LYS A 265 -22.74 -11.50 -13.38
C LYS A 265 -22.18 -12.87 -13.79
N TYR A 266 -21.44 -13.53 -12.91
CA TYR A 266 -20.87 -14.86 -13.14
C TYR A 266 -21.81 -15.98 -12.64
N TYR A 267 -22.44 -15.80 -11.48
CA TYR A 267 -23.35 -16.77 -10.84
C TYR A 267 -24.80 -16.33 -11.03
N ARG A 268 -25.28 -16.43 -12.27
CA ARG A 268 -26.66 -16.07 -12.58
C ARG A 268 -27.62 -17.09 -11.96
N TYR A 269 -28.70 -16.59 -11.35
CA TYR A 269 -29.79 -17.43 -10.90
C TYR A 269 -30.36 -18.17 -12.12
N ARG A 270 -30.48 -19.49 -12.02
CA ARG A 270 -31.19 -20.34 -12.98
C ARG A 270 -32.32 -20.98 -12.20
N PRO A 271 -33.60 -20.69 -12.50
CA PRO A 271 -34.73 -21.43 -11.90
C PRO A 271 -34.65 -22.89 -12.37
N TYR A 272 -34.86 -23.80 -11.47
CA TYR A 272 -35.02 -25.23 -11.77
C TYR A 272 -36.31 -25.47 -12.50
#